data_bcebfa396d97d298e72950cb5dc01901
#
_entry.id   bcebfa396d97d298e72950cb5dc01901
#
_cell.length_a   1.000
_cell.length_b   1.000
_cell.length_c   1.000
_cell.angle_alpha   90.00
_cell.angle_beta   90.00
_cell.angle_gamma   90.00
#
_symmetry.space_group_name_H-M   'P 1'
#
loop_
_entity.id
_entity.type
_entity.pdbx_description
1 polymer ?
#
loop_
_entity_poly.entity_id
_entity_poly.type
_entity_poly.pdbx_seq_one_letter_code
_entity_poly.pdbx_strand_id
1 'polypeptide(L)'
;MPSDATPTRIRAARQADFDAWLPLWDSYNAFCGRAGETALPLKVTRTTWARFFDEDIPMYALVAERDGVVVGLVHYLYHRSTTRPEGVCYLQDLFTREDQRRAGVGRALIEGVYSAARRARIGRVYWQTQEGNAAGRRLYDQISKHAGFIVYATDLEAAP
;
A
#
# COMPACT_ATOMS: atom_id res chain seq x y z
N MET A 1 -30.99 -10.21 11.01
CA MET A 1 -29.90 -9.95 11.94
C MET A 1 -28.86 -9.11 11.23
N PRO A 2 -28.51 -7.94 11.73
CA PRO A 2 -27.35 -7.26 11.18
C PRO A 2 -26.15 -8.17 11.43
N SER A 3 -25.38 -8.42 10.38
CA SER A 3 -24.07 -9.06 10.50
C SER A 3 -23.24 -8.20 11.46
N ASP A 4 -22.83 -8.77 12.59
CA ASP A 4 -21.85 -8.19 13.52
C ASP A 4 -20.46 -8.16 12.83
N ALA A 5 -20.40 -7.49 11.68
CA ALA A 5 -19.15 -7.31 10.98
C ALA A 5 -18.34 -6.26 11.76
N THR A 6 -17.32 -6.72 12.47
CA THR A 6 -16.35 -5.84 13.12
C THR A 6 -15.94 -4.69 12.20
N PRO A 7 -16.11 -3.44 12.62
CA PRO A 7 -15.78 -2.31 11.80
C PRO A 7 -14.26 -2.26 11.52
N THR A 8 -13.89 -1.94 10.30
CA THR A 8 -12.50 -1.72 9.92
C THR A 8 -12.15 -0.25 10.15
N ARG A 9 -11.16 -0.01 10.97
CA ARG A 9 -10.61 1.33 11.22
C ARG A 9 -9.33 1.52 10.40
N ILE A 10 -9.29 2.59 9.61
CA ILE A 10 -8.08 2.99 8.88
C ILE A 10 -7.41 4.15 9.63
N ARG A 11 -6.12 4.01 9.86
CA ARG A 11 -5.33 5.05 10.53
C ARG A 11 -3.88 5.06 10.03
N ALA A 12 -3.20 6.17 10.26
CA ALA A 12 -1.76 6.23 10.02
C ALA A 12 -1.02 5.19 10.88
N ALA A 13 0.01 4.60 10.31
CA ALA A 13 0.92 3.74 11.05
C ALA A 13 1.63 4.55 12.16
N ARG A 14 1.94 3.90 13.26
CA ARG A 14 2.71 4.43 14.39
C ARG A 14 4.00 3.63 14.53
N GLN A 15 5.03 4.23 15.08
CA GLN A 15 6.29 3.51 15.32
C GLN A 15 6.09 2.21 16.11
N ALA A 16 5.14 2.20 17.05
CA ALA A 16 4.79 1.03 17.84
C ALA A 16 4.11 -0.11 17.05
N ASP A 17 3.69 0.15 15.81
CA ASP A 17 3.05 -0.87 14.97
C ASP A 17 4.06 -1.79 14.26
N PHE A 18 5.37 -1.58 14.40
CA PHE A 18 6.37 -2.32 13.65
C PHE A 18 6.19 -3.85 13.74
N ASP A 19 6.03 -4.37 14.95
CA ASP A 19 5.88 -5.82 15.17
C ASP A 19 4.58 -6.40 14.59
N ALA A 20 3.52 -5.60 14.50
CA ALA A 20 2.27 -6.00 13.87
C ALA A 20 2.31 -5.82 12.33
N TRP A 21 3.02 -4.82 11.85
CA TRP A 21 3.20 -4.53 10.42
C TRP A 21 4.15 -5.53 9.74
N LEU A 22 5.23 -5.92 10.40
CA LEU A 22 6.30 -6.74 9.81
C LEU A 22 5.80 -8.07 9.22
N PRO A 23 4.96 -8.87 9.90
CA PRO A 23 4.45 -10.11 9.32
C PRO A 23 3.58 -9.88 8.07
N LEU A 24 2.83 -8.77 8.02
CA LEU A 24 2.03 -8.40 6.85
C LEU A 24 2.94 -7.97 5.68
N TRP A 25 3.98 -7.22 5.98
CA TRP A 25 5.00 -6.81 5.01
C TRP A 25 5.73 -8.02 4.42
N ASP A 26 6.14 -8.97 5.24
CA ASP A 26 6.79 -10.21 4.79
C ASP A 26 5.85 -11.05 3.92
N SER A 27 4.59 -11.17 4.31
CA SER A 27 3.57 -11.88 3.54
C SER A 27 3.28 -11.21 2.19
N TYR A 28 3.22 -9.89 2.15
CA TYR A 28 3.10 -9.11 0.92
C TYR A 28 4.29 -9.34 0.00
N ASN A 29 5.50 -9.29 0.54
CA ASN A 29 6.71 -9.54 -0.24
C ASN A 29 6.74 -10.97 -0.79
N ALA A 30 6.36 -11.97 -0.02
CA ALA A 30 6.23 -13.34 -0.49
C ALA A 30 5.21 -13.46 -1.63
N PHE A 31 4.07 -12.81 -1.51
CA PHE A 31 3.07 -12.73 -2.59
C PHE A 31 3.64 -12.11 -3.87
N CYS A 32 4.54 -11.14 -3.75
CA CYS A 32 5.23 -10.51 -4.88
C CYS A 32 6.45 -11.29 -5.38
N GLY A 33 6.69 -12.52 -4.88
CA GLY A 33 7.82 -13.35 -5.29
C GLY A 33 9.15 -13.01 -4.59
N ARG A 34 9.11 -12.23 -3.52
CA ARG A 34 10.29 -11.87 -2.71
C ARG A 34 10.29 -12.67 -1.40
N ALA A 35 10.71 -13.92 -1.48
CA ALA A 35 10.80 -14.83 -0.33
C ALA A 35 12.01 -15.78 -0.49
N GLY A 36 12.46 -16.39 0.60
CA GLY A 36 13.61 -17.28 0.59
C GLY A 36 14.87 -16.57 0.09
N GLU A 37 15.48 -17.06 -0.97
CA GLU A 37 16.70 -16.46 -1.56
C GLU A 37 16.47 -15.07 -2.18
N THR A 38 15.24 -14.77 -2.55
CA THR A 38 14.85 -13.47 -3.12
C THR A 38 14.24 -12.53 -2.10
N ALA A 39 14.20 -12.90 -0.82
CA ALA A 39 13.67 -12.07 0.24
C ALA A 39 14.44 -10.74 0.35
N LEU A 40 13.72 -9.68 0.71
CA LEU A 40 14.35 -8.39 0.96
C LEU A 40 15.33 -8.48 2.14
N PRO A 41 16.54 -7.90 2.00
CA PRO A 41 17.42 -7.74 3.15
C PRO A 41 16.73 -6.96 4.28
N LEU A 42 16.95 -7.35 5.52
CA LEU A 42 16.37 -6.68 6.69
C LEU A 42 16.65 -5.16 6.73
N LYS A 43 17.81 -4.75 6.21
CA LYS A 43 18.16 -3.34 6.06
C LYS A 43 17.13 -2.59 5.20
N VAL A 44 16.64 -3.20 4.11
CA VAL A 44 15.62 -2.58 3.23
C VAL A 44 14.32 -2.39 4.01
N THR A 45 13.86 -3.41 4.70
CA THR A 45 12.64 -3.36 5.52
C THR A 45 12.72 -2.28 6.61
N ARG A 46 13.84 -2.19 7.32
CA ARG A 46 14.04 -1.17 8.36
C ARG A 46 14.13 0.24 7.79
N THR A 47 14.79 0.40 6.65
CA THR A 47 14.87 1.70 5.96
C THR A 47 13.49 2.13 5.49
N THR A 48 12.71 1.23 4.91
CA THR A 48 11.33 1.50 4.48
C THR A 48 10.47 1.94 5.65
N TRP A 49 10.52 1.21 6.77
CA TRP A 49 9.77 1.56 7.96
C TRP A 49 10.15 2.94 8.51
N ALA A 50 11.44 3.23 8.64
CA ALA A 50 11.92 4.52 9.14
C ALA A 50 11.46 5.70 8.28
N ARG A 51 11.38 5.52 6.96
CA ARG A 51 10.96 6.57 6.03
C ARG A 51 9.51 7.00 6.20
N PHE A 52 8.64 6.14 6.70
CA PHE A 52 7.24 6.51 6.97
C PHE A 52 7.09 7.55 8.09
N PHE A 53 8.13 7.75 8.89
CA PHE A 53 8.14 8.68 10.03
C PHE A 53 9.12 9.84 9.85
N ASP A 54 9.74 9.94 8.67
CA ASP A 54 10.64 11.02 8.30
C ASP A 54 9.82 12.10 7.56
N GLU A 55 9.71 13.28 8.17
CA GLU A 55 8.90 14.38 7.64
C GLU A 55 9.43 14.93 6.30
N ASP A 56 10.71 14.72 6.02
CA ASP A 56 11.34 15.16 4.77
C ASP A 56 11.13 14.17 3.61
N ILE A 57 10.61 12.98 3.89
CA ILE A 57 10.37 11.94 2.90
C ILE A 57 8.86 11.77 2.68
N PRO A 58 8.35 12.06 1.46
CA PRO A 58 6.91 11.97 1.18
C PRO A 58 6.43 10.53 0.96
N MET A 59 6.72 9.64 1.90
CA MET A 59 6.28 8.25 1.95
C MET A 59 5.46 8.00 3.21
N TYR A 60 4.34 7.31 3.06
CA TYR A 60 3.35 7.17 4.12
C TYR A 60 2.83 5.74 4.19
N ALA A 61 2.40 5.34 5.38
CA ALA A 61 1.75 4.06 5.63
C ALA A 61 0.44 4.27 6.38
N LEU A 62 -0.62 3.62 5.91
CA LEU A 62 -1.85 3.43 6.68
C LEU A 62 -1.95 1.95 7.05
N VAL A 63 -2.59 1.69 8.16
CA VAL A 63 -2.94 0.34 8.60
C VAL A 63 -4.45 0.21 8.78
N ALA A 64 -4.94 -0.98 8.51
CA ALA A 64 -6.31 -1.36 8.82
C ALA A 64 -6.32 -2.16 10.11
N GLU A 65 -7.16 -1.73 11.05
CA GLU A 65 -7.32 -2.34 12.37
C GLU A 65 -8.73 -2.88 12.53
N ARG A 66 -8.85 -4.10 13.03
CA ARG A 66 -10.11 -4.74 13.40
C ARG A 66 -9.92 -5.39 14.78
N ASP A 67 -10.82 -5.11 15.71
CA ASP A 67 -10.74 -5.59 17.12
C ASP A 67 -9.37 -5.32 17.78
N GLY A 68 -8.77 -4.15 17.49
CA GLY A 68 -7.45 -3.79 18.01
C GLY A 68 -6.26 -4.50 17.35
N VAL A 69 -6.50 -5.30 16.31
CA VAL A 69 -5.47 -6.05 15.59
C VAL A 69 -5.24 -5.43 14.20
N VAL A 70 -3.99 -5.20 13.86
CA VAL A 70 -3.60 -4.74 12.52
C VAL A 70 -3.73 -5.90 11.53
N VAL A 71 -4.58 -5.75 10.52
CA VAL A 71 -4.95 -6.81 9.57
C VAL A 71 -4.66 -6.46 8.12
N GLY A 72 -4.20 -5.25 7.86
CA GLY A 72 -3.85 -4.81 6.52
C GLY A 72 -2.96 -3.59 6.53
N LEU A 73 -2.29 -3.37 5.42
CA LEU A 73 -1.40 -2.22 5.19
C LEU A 73 -1.59 -1.64 3.81
N VAL A 74 -1.30 -0.37 3.66
CA VAL A 74 -1.12 0.31 2.39
C VAL A 74 0.02 1.32 2.52
N HIS A 75 0.90 1.34 1.54
CA HIS A 75 1.98 2.32 1.42
C HIS A 75 1.72 3.18 0.20
N TYR A 76 1.92 4.48 0.36
CA TYR A 76 1.78 5.42 -0.73
C TYR A 76 2.80 6.54 -0.60
N LEU A 77 3.06 7.18 -1.70
CA LEU A 77 4.01 8.28 -1.77
C LEU A 77 3.49 9.38 -2.70
N TYR A 78 3.96 10.58 -2.47
CA TYR A 78 3.72 11.70 -3.37
C TYR A 78 4.97 11.96 -4.20
N HIS A 79 4.79 12.17 -5.49
CA HIS A 79 5.91 12.56 -6.35
C HIS A 79 5.52 13.72 -7.25
N ARG A 80 6.53 14.42 -7.71
CA ARG A 80 6.35 15.54 -8.64
C ARG A 80 5.89 15.06 -10.00
N SER A 81 5.19 15.93 -10.70
CA SER A 81 4.71 15.67 -12.05
C SER A 81 4.97 16.90 -12.93
N THR A 82 5.33 16.66 -14.16
CA THR A 82 5.55 17.73 -15.14
C THR A 82 4.24 18.36 -15.62
N THR A 83 3.11 17.66 -15.44
CA THR A 83 1.79 18.11 -15.90
C THR A 83 0.84 18.44 -14.75
N ARG A 84 1.23 18.20 -13.50
CA ARG A 84 0.45 18.46 -12.28
C ARG A 84 1.32 19.12 -11.24
N PRO A 85 1.27 20.46 -11.12
CA PRO A 85 2.10 21.19 -10.15
C PRO A 85 1.92 20.71 -8.70
N GLU A 86 0.73 20.24 -8.36
CA GLU A 86 0.41 19.67 -7.03
C GLU A 86 1.04 18.30 -6.79
N GLY A 87 1.56 17.66 -7.84
CA GLY A 87 2.07 16.30 -7.78
C GLY A 87 1.01 15.24 -7.96
N VAL A 88 1.40 14.00 -7.77
CA VAL A 88 0.53 12.81 -7.84
C VAL A 88 0.83 11.86 -6.68
N CYS A 89 -0.16 11.06 -6.32
CA CYS A 89 -0.03 10.00 -5.34
C CYS A 89 0.15 8.66 -6.06
N TYR A 90 1.23 7.96 -5.73
CA TYR A 90 1.46 6.59 -6.11
C TYR A 90 1.15 5.67 -4.93
N LEU A 91 0.14 4.81 -5.07
CA LEU A 91 -0.17 3.75 -4.13
C LEU A 91 0.70 2.56 -4.50
N GLN A 92 1.74 2.30 -3.70
CA GLN A 92 2.77 1.35 -4.07
C GLN A 92 2.47 -0.07 -3.60
N ASP A 93 2.03 -0.24 -2.36
CA ASP A 93 1.82 -1.55 -1.75
C ASP A 93 0.45 -1.60 -1.09
N LEU A 94 -0.26 -2.70 -1.27
CA LEU A 94 -1.55 -2.96 -0.64
C LEU A 94 -1.63 -4.44 -0.26
N PHE A 95 -1.89 -4.71 1.00
CA PHE A 95 -2.02 -6.08 1.48
C PHE A 95 -3.05 -6.20 2.60
N THR A 96 -3.86 -7.23 2.52
CA THR A 96 -4.80 -7.64 3.57
C THR A 96 -4.47 -9.06 4.00
N ARG A 97 -4.38 -9.30 5.30
CA ARG A 97 -4.18 -10.63 5.87
C ARG A 97 -5.20 -11.61 5.29
N GLU A 98 -4.77 -12.81 4.96
CA GLU A 98 -5.55 -13.77 4.17
C GLU A 98 -6.92 -14.08 4.79
N ASP A 99 -6.94 -14.29 6.12
CA ASP A 99 -8.18 -14.58 6.88
C ASP A 99 -9.13 -13.38 7.00
N GLN A 100 -8.71 -12.20 6.60
CA GLN A 100 -9.49 -10.95 6.63
C GLN A 100 -9.87 -10.43 5.24
N ARG A 101 -9.59 -11.21 4.21
CA ARG A 101 -9.98 -10.87 2.83
C ARG A 101 -11.50 -10.98 2.65
N ARG A 102 -12.02 -10.33 1.61
CA ARG A 102 -13.46 -10.26 1.27
C ARG A 102 -14.33 -9.56 2.33
N ALA A 103 -13.71 -8.87 3.28
CA ALA A 103 -14.38 -8.07 4.31
C ALA A 103 -14.29 -6.54 4.05
N GLY A 104 -13.91 -6.15 2.83
CA GLY A 104 -13.80 -4.74 2.45
C GLY A 104 -12.55 -4.01 2.96
N VAL A 105 -11.59 -4.71 3.55
CA VAL A 105 -10.37 -4.11 4.11
C VAL A 105 -9.53 -3.42 3.03
N GLY A 106 -9.30 -4.07 1.90
CA GLY A 106 -8.53 -3.49 0.79
C GLY A 106 -9.19 -2.23 0.23
N ARG A 107 -10.51 -2.25 0.04
CA ARG A 107 -11.27 -1.06 -0.36
C ARG A 107 -11.11 0.08 0.65
N ALA A 108 -11.26 -0.21 1.93
CA ALA A 108 -11.15 0.80 2.99
C ALA A 108 -9.75 1.42 3.04
N LEU A 109 -8.70 0.62 2.82
CA LEU A 109 -7.31 1.11 2.73
C LEU A 109 -7.13 2.06 1.54
N ILE A 110 -7.63 1.70 0.35
CA ILE A 110 -7.56 2.57 -0.84
C ILE A 110 -8.34 3.87 -0.62
N GLU A 111 -9.54 3.80 -0.05
CA GLU A 111 -10.34 4.97 0.29
C GLU A 111 -9.64 5.86 1.32
N GLY A 112 -8.88 5.27 2.25
CA GLY A 112 -8.00 5.98 3.17
C GLY A 112 -6.92 6.78 2.44
N VAL A 113 -6.30 6.20 1.42
CA VAL A 113 -5.33 6.90 0.56
C VAL A 113 -6.00 8.02 -0.23
N TYR A 114 -7.19 7.81 -0.78
CA TYR A 114 -7.95 8.87 -1.45
C TYR A 114 -8.22 10.04 -0.51
N SER A 115 -8.61 9.77 0.72
CA SER A 115 -8.86 10.81 1.72
C SER A 115 -7.58 11.57 2.07
N ALA A 116 -6.45 10.86 2.22
CA ALA A 116 -5.14 11.50 2.47
C ALA A 116 -4.71 12.38 1.29
N ALA A 117 -4.84 11.90 0.07
CA ALA A 117 -4.52 12.66 -1.15
C ALA A 117 -5.36 13.93 -1.27
N ARG A 118 -6.68 13.85 -1.00
CA ARG A 118 -7.56 15.03 -0.99
C ARG A 118 -7.13 16.07 0.05
N ARG A 119 -6.78 15.64 1.26
CA ARG A 119 -6.26 16.57 2.30
C ARG A 119 -4.96 17.24 1.86
N ALA A 120 -4.11 16.52 1.15
CA ALA A 120 -2.88 17.06 0.57
C ALA A 120 -3.09 17.84 -0.73
N ARG A 121 -4.34 18.01 -1.18
CA ARG A 121 -4.72 18.67 -2.45
C ARG A 121 -4.13 18.02 -3.70
N ILE A 122 -3.91 16.71 -3.63
CA ILE A 122 -3.44 15.89 -4.75
C ILE A 122 -4.65 15.29 -5.45
N GLY A 123 -4.80 15.57 -6.75
CA GLY A 123 -5.97 15.21 -7.53
C GLY A 123 -5.89 13.88 -8.27
N ARG A 124 -4.77 13.16 -8.16
CA ARG A 124 -4.59 11.88 -8.84
C ARG A 124 -3.93 10.86 -7.93
N VAL A 125 -4.57 9.69 -7.81
CA VAL A 125 -4.00 8.48 -7.21
C VAL A 125 -3.96 7.42 -8.28
N TYR A 126 -2.82 6.74 -8.42
CA TYR A 126 -2.67 5.63 -9.35
C TYR A 126 -1.86 4.51 -8.73
N TRP A 127 -2.00 3.32 -9.26
CA TRP A 127 -1.23 2.15 -8.89
C TRP A 127 -1.10 1.21 -10.07
N GLN A 128 -0.24 0.24 -9.92
CA GLN A 128 -0.06 -0.85 -10.86
C GLN A 128 -0.27 -2.18 -10.16
N THR A 129 -0.64 -3.18 -10.91
CA THR A 129 -0.78 -4.55 -10.44
C THR A 129 -0.34 -5.50 -11.53
N GLN A 130 -0.02 -6.73 -11.16
CA GLN A 130 0.25 -7.76 -12.15
C GLN A 130 -1.03 -8.06 -12.94
N GLU A 131 -0.90 -8.28 -14.26
CA GLU A 131 -2.02 -8.56 -15.15
C GLU A 131 -2.84 -9.76 -14.68
N GLY A 132 -2.17 -10.79 -14.14
CA GLY A 132 -2.81 -12.01 -13.63
C GLY A 132 -3.45 -11.88 -12.24
N ASN A 133 -3.35 -10.72 -11.57
CA ASN A 133 -3.96 -10.52 -10.25
C ASN A 133 -5.47 -10.30 -10.36
N ALA A 134 -6.20 -11.37 -10.71
CA ALA A 134 -7.64 -11.31 -10.96
C ALA A 134 -8.44 -10.82 -9.74
N ALA A 135 -8.06 -11.24 -8.54
CA ALA A 135 -8.75 -10.86 -7.31
C ALA A 135 -8.60 -9.35 -7.02
N GLY A 136 -7.39 -8.81 -7.14
CA GLY A 136 -7.14 -7.38 -6.99
C GLY A 136 -7.86 -6.56 -8.07
N ARG A 137 -7.79 -7.00 -9.31
CA ARG A 137 -8.43 -6.30 -10.44
C ARG A 137 -9.94 -6.22 -10.33
N ARG A 138 -10.60 -7.26 -9.79
CA ARG A 138 -12.05 -7.18 -9.51
C ARG A 138 -12.41 -6.03 -8.57
N LEU A 139 -11.60 -5.79 -7.56
CA LEU A 139 -11.77 -4.64 -6.67
C LEU A 139 -11.47 -3.33 -7.41
N TYR A 140 -10.35 -3.27 -8.10
CA TYR A 140 -9.87 -2.04 -8.76
C TYR A 140 -10.84 -1.55 -9.84
N ASP A 141 -11.43 -2.45 -10.60
CA ASP A 141 -12.44 -2.12 -11.63
C ASP A 141 -13.72 -1.51 -11.03
N GLN A 142 -14.01 -1.77 -9.75
CA GLN A 142 -15.17 -1.18 -9.06
C GLN A 142 -14.91 0.23 -8.53
N ILE A 143 -13.66 0.58 -8.24
CA ILE A 143 -13.31 1.82 -7.54
C ILE A 143 -12.42 2.75 -8.36
N SER A 144 -11.97 2.31 -9.53
CA SER A 144 -11.10 3.07 -10.40
C SER A 144 -11.27 2.63 -11.86
N LYS A 145 -10.38 3.08 -12.72
CA LYS A 145 -10.33 2.73 -14.14
C LYS A 145 -8.94 2.23 -14.51
N HIS A 146 -8.88 1.19 -15.31
CA HIS A 146 -7.64 0.83 -15.99
C HIS A 146 -7.23 1.97 -16.93
N ALA A 147 -6.06 2.58 -16.67
CA ALA A 147 -5.65 3.80 -17.37
C ALA A 147 -5.01 3.54 -18.75
N GLY A 148 -4.86 2.28 -19.15
CA GLY A 148 -4.34 1.90 -20.47
C GLY A 148 -2.82 1.97 -20.60
N PHE A 149 -2.07 2.22 -19.51
CA PHE A 149 -0.62 2.21 -19.50
C PHE A 149 -0.07 0.81 -19.23
N ILE A 150 1.06 0.51 -19.84
CA ILE A 150 1.90 -0.64 -19.51
C ILE A 150 3.23 -0.16 -18.93
N VAL A 151 3.87 -0.99 -18.11
CA VAL A 151 5.13 -0.63 -17.45
C VAL A 151 6.30 -1.23 -18.22
N TYR A 152 7.29 -0.39 -18.51
CA TYR A 152 8.61 -0.80 -18.96
C TYR A 152 9.60 -0.56 -17.82
N ALA A 153 10.44 -1.54 -17.54
CA ALA A 153 11.44 -1.47 -16.48
C ALA A 153 12.78 -2.04 -16.97
N THR A 154 13.84 -1.46 -16.48
CA THR A 154 15.21 -1.96 -16.68
C THR A 154 15.93 -1.86 -15.36
N ASP A 155 16.46 -2.96 -14.86
CA ASP A 155 17.34 -2.96 -13.71
C ASP A 155 18.74 -2.54 -14.14
N LEU A 156 19.25 -1.48 -13.55
CA LEU A 156 20.60 -0.99 -13.82
C LEU A 156 21.56 -1.59 -12.79
N GLU A 157 22.74 -1.98 -13.26
CA GLU A 157 23.78 -2.42 -12.34
C GLU A 157 24.13 -1.27 -11.38
N ALA A 158 24.29 -1.62 -10.10
CA ALA A 158 24.76 -0.64 -9.11
C ALA A 158 26.12 -0.08 -9.58
N ALA A 159 26.28 1.25 -9.51
CA ALA A 159 27.57 1.86 -9.80
C ALA A 159 28.63 1.25 -8.86
N PRO A 160 29.85 0.95 -9.37
CA PRO A 160 30.92 0.36 -8.58
C PRO A 160 31.36 1.25 -7.41
#